data_ab269e47bcc06719b1d95c05451bc669
#
_entry.id   ab269e47bcc06719b1d95c05451bc669
#
_cell.length_a   1.000
_cell.length_b   1.000
_cell.length_c   1.000
_cell.angle_alpha   90.00
_cell.angle_beta   90.00
_cell.angle_gamma   90.00
#
_symmetry.space_group_name_H-M   'P 1'
#
loop_
_entity.id
_entity.type
_entity.pdbx_description
1 polymer ?
#
loop_
_entity_poly.entity_id
_entity_poly.type
_entity_poly.pdbx_seq_one_letter_code
_entity_poly.pdbx_strand_id
1 'polypeptide(L)'
;MPERHPMKRQEEVSNSCHWYNFEPTNIEELKEIVDEAGIKCSPADILPLYLLRDNIEILLPLMVDLVNASLSQGSMDGVKLADIIPLLKGDSMDPNILKNFRPVSNLTFLGKLVERVVLRRLNEHLSRNNLNCPEQSAYKKHHSTETLLIRIWNDLLVAADEKSATVVMMLDLSAAFDTVDHNLLLNILEKEIGLRGNVLKWFTSFLKGRSQRIRLGSTTSDEILIKFGVPQGSVLGPVLFNLYIRSIYRHVRECGFSIQGYADDHQIMKTFKPQEQGLVLSTQLQSCFDVTKAWMADFYLAMNDSKTQIIVFGSTKVLNEISLKGVNLGGQTTVRFVTTVKNLGIQMDAGLTLDNHIMELKRKCFHTLRNLAKIRFLLSTTQLKTIVNSLVISCLDYCNGMFYGISNKLIHQLQLIQNACAKAITGKYKHDHMNDDLEKLHWLNIRKRVLFKIGLLAYKSINGLAPSYLQELFTYSHHGHTLKLMIPSRSSKGFGDRSFSSIGPRFYNALPDSVRKSDTVDQFKSSLKTYLFGLSDEEVANIV
;
A
#
# COMPACT_ATOMS: atom_id res chain seq x y z
N MET A 1 -33.74 -10.56 -14.43
CA MET A 1 -33.10 -9.82 -13.35
C MET A 1 -33.09 -10.73 -12.15
N PRO A 2 -31.96 -11.08 -11.52
CA PRO A 2 -31.98 -11.88 -10.30
C PRO A 2 -32.65 -11.06 -9.19
N GLU A 3 -33.46 -11.72 -8.37
CA GLU A 3 -34.16 -11.14 -7.23
C GLU A 3 -33.14 -10.46 -6.30
N ARG A 4 -33.41 -9.21 -5.97
CA ARG A 4 -32.60 -8.42 -5.03
C ARG A 4 -32.73 -9.03 -3.64
N HIS A 5 -31.69 -9.65 -3.12
CA HIS A 5 -31.62 -9.92 -1.70
C HIS A 5 -31.63 -8.58 -0.93
N PRO A 6 -32.50 -8.41 0.08
CA PRO A 6 -32.53 -7.18 0.84
C PRO A 6 -31.17 -6.96 1.50
N MET A 7 -30.52 -5.81 1.21
CA MET A 7 -29.32 -5.38 1.91
C MET A 7 -29.57 -5.49 3.42
N LYS A 8 -28.78 -6.30 4.12
CA LYS A 8 -28.76 -6.30 5.59
C LYS A 8 -28.57 -4.87 6.05
N ARG A 9 -29.38 -4.42 7.04
CA ARG A 9 -29.44 -3.04 7.56
C ARG A 9 -28.06 -2.41 7.62
N GLN A 10 -27.89 -1.30 6.91
CA GLN A 10 -26.75 -0.40 7.07
C GLN A 10 -26.81 0.16 8.50
N GLU A 11 -25.72 0.07 9.24
CA GLU A 11 -25.64 0.68 10.56
C GLU A 11 -25.59 2.19 10.38
N GLU A 12 -26.64 2.89 10.80
CA GLU A 12 -26.65 4.34 10.81
C GLU A 12 -25.74 4.85 11.94
N VAL A 13 -24.88 5.81 11.62
CA VAL A 13 -24.07 6.50 12.65
C VAL A 13 -24.95 7.30 13.60
N SER A 14 -24.50 7.43 14.84
CA SER A 14 -25.17 8.25 15.83
C SER A 14 -25.27 9.72 15.38
N ASN A 15 -26.28 10.45 15.84
CA ASN A 15 -26.48 11.87 15.51
C ASN A 15 -25.28 12.75 15.89
N SER A 16 -24.45 12.36 16.85
CA SER A 16 -23.23 13.06 17.25
C SER A 16 -22.13 13.03 16.19
N CYS A 17 -22.21 12.11 15.22
CA CYS A 17 -21.25 11.99 14.13
C CYS A 17 -21.66 12.72 12.85
N HIS A 18 -22.74 13.53 12.87
CA HIS A 18 -23.23 14.20 11.67
C HIS A 18 -22.39 15.43 11.33
N TRP A 19 -22.05 15.58 10.03
CA TRP A 19 -21.27 16.70 9.49
C TRP A 19 -22.08 17.46 8.44
N TYR A 20 -22.50 18.67 8.78
CA TYR A 20 -23.44 19.49 7.99
C TYR A 20 -22.78 20.55 7.11
N ASN A 21 -21.72 21.20 7.60
CA ASN A 21 -21.07 22.33 6.94
C ASN A 21 -19.56 22.17 6.96
N PHE A 22 -18.91 22.68 5.92
CA PHE A 22 -17.45 22.77 5.86
C PHE A 22 -16.93 23.94 6.68
N GLU A 23 -15.83 23.74 7.37
CA GLU A 23 -14.99 24.84 7.85
C GLU A 23 -14.27 25.49 6.67
N PRO A 24 -14.28 26.84 6.56
CA PRO A 24 -13.59 27.53 5.48
C PRO A 24 -12.08 27.31 5.55
N THR A 25 -11.40 27.50 4.43
CA THR A 25 -9.94 27.52 4.36
C THR A 25 -9.42 28.95 4.41
N ASN A 26 -8.12 29.11 4.72
CA ASN A 26 -7.41 30.39 4.73
C ASN A 26 -6.15 30.31 3.85
N ILE A 27 -5.44 31.43 3.73
CA ILE A 27 -4.25 31.56 2.87
C ILE A 27 -3.15 30.63 3.35
N GLU A 28 -2.90 30.53 4.65
CA GLU A 28 -1.85 29.72 5.25
C GLU A 28 -2.07 28.24 4.96
N GLU A 29 -3.28 27.74 5.20
CA GLU A 29 -3.65 26.34 4.92
C GLU A 29 -3.54 26.03 3.42
N LEU A 30 -4.04 26.92 2.58
CA LEU A 30 -4.01 26.70 1.14
C LEU A 30 -2.59 26.70 0.59
N LYS A 31 -1.71 27.55 1.14
CA LYS A 31 -0.28 27.58 0.81
C LYS A 31 0.41 26.27 1.20
N GLU A 32 0.20 25.76 2.42
CA GLU A 32 0.71 24.44 2.82
C GLU A 32 0.29 23.35 1.85
N ILE A 33 -0.99 23.32 1.46
CA ILE A 33 -1.52 22.31 0.53
C ILE A 33 -0.86 22.42 -0.85
N VAL A 34 -0.58 23.63 -1.33
CA VAL A 34 0.11 23.86 -2.60
C VAL A 34 1.57 23.41 -2.53
N ASP A 35 2.27 23.76 -1.45
CA ASP A 35 3.67 23.40 -1.24
C ASP A 35 3.87 21.88 -1.13
N GLU A 36 3.01 21.20 -0.37
CA GLU A 36 3.03 19.74 -0.22
C GLU A 36 2.76 19.00 -1.55
N ALA A 37 1.82 19.49 -2.33
CA ALA A 37 1.34 18.82 -3.53
C ALA A 37 2.16 19.14 -4.79
N GLY A 38 2.83 20.28 -4.80
CA GLY A 38 3.42 20.89 -5.99
C GLY A 38 2.38 21.34 -7.01
N ILE A 39 2.76 22.27 -7.84
CA ILE A 39 1.89 22.79 -8.92
C ILE A 39 2.01 21.89 -10.14
N LYS A 40 0.90 21.20 -10.49
CA LYS A 40 0.79 20.35 -11.69
C LYS A 40 -0.45 20.75 -12.46
N CYS A 41 -0.29 21.23 -13.66
CA CYS A 41 -1.39 21.65 -14.53
C CYS A 41 -1.86 20.52 -15.45
N SER A 42 -3.11 20.62 -15.83
CA SER A 42 -3.77 19.85 -16.89
C SER A 42 -3.85 20.71 -18.16
N PRO A 43 -3.94 20.11 -19.36
CA PRO A 43 -4.32 20.83 -20.57
C PRO A 43 -5.68 21.53 -20.51
N ALA A 44 -6.54 21.15 -19.55
CA ALA A 44 -7.82 21.79 -19.30
C ALA A 44 -7.73 23.02 -18.36
N ASP A 45 -6.54 23.32 -17.80
CA ASP A 45 -6.36 24.52 -16.98
C ASP A 45 -6.36 25.79 -17.83
N ILE A 46 -7.01 26.82 -17.31
CA ILE A 46 -7.10 28.13 -17.97
C ILE A 46 -5.73 28.82 -17.96
N LEU A 47 -4.99 28.68 -16.87
CA LEU A 47 -3.67 29.29 -16.70
C LEU A 47 -2.55 28.26 -16.96
N PRO A 48 -1.55 28.59 -17.80
CA PRO A 48 -0.36 27.75 -17.98
C PRO A 48 0.43 27.56 -16.68
N LEU A 49 1.12 26.42 -16.56
CA LEU A 49 1.88 26.03 -15.36
C LEU A 49 2.87 27.10 -14.88
N TYR A 50 3.59 27.74 -15.80
CA TYR A 50 4.59 28.75 -15.46
C TYR A 50 3.95 30.00 -14.85
N LEU A 51 2.80 30.44 -15.39
CA LEU A 51 2.06 31.60 -14.83
C LEU A 51 1.53 31.33 -13.42
N LEU A 52 1.01 30.12 -13.19
CA LEU A 52 0.56 29.71 -11.85
C LEU A 52 1.72 29.67 -10.86
N ARG A 53 2.86 29.10 -11.26
CA ARG A 53 4.02 28.95 -10.37
C ARG A 53 4.64 30.29 -10.01
N ASP A 54 4.83 31.15 -11.01
CA ASP A 54 5.53 32.43 -10.83
C ASP A 54 4.66 33.47 -10.08
N ASN A 55 3.32 33.29 -10.07
CA ASN A 55 2.38 34.24 -9.48
C ASN A 55 1.52 33.62 -8.37
N ILE A 56 1.91 32.48 -7.80
CA ILE A 56 1.09 31.75 -6.83
C ILE A 56 0.71 32.60 -5.63
N GLU A 57 1.62 33.38 -5.09
CA GLU A 57 1.38 34.26 -3.91
C GLU A 57 0.31 35.34 -4.21
N ILE A 58 0.28 35.86 -5.43
CA ILE A 58 -0.72 36.85 -5.87
C ILE A 58 -2.08 36.18 -6.09
N LEU A 59 -2.08 34.93 -6.53
CA LEU A 59 -3.29 34.18 -6.86
C LEU A 59 -3.93 33.49 -5.63
N LEU A 60 -3.17 33.26 -4.56
CA LEU A 60 -3.65 32.57 -3.35
C LEU A 60 -4.93 33.18 -2.76
N PRO A 61 -5.07 34.52 -2.55
CA PRO A 61 -6.30 35.10 -2.02
C PRO A 61 -7.53 34.79 -2.87
N LEU A 62 -7.39 34.93 -4.20
CA LEU A 62 -8.48 34.60 -5.14
C LEU A 62 -8.83 33.09 -5.09
N MET A 63 -7.82 32.22 -4.98
CA MET A 63 -8.04 30.79 -4.85
C MET A 63 -8.74 30.42 -3.55
N VAL A 64 -8.43 31.08 -2.43
CA VAL A 64 -9.15 30.93 -1.15
C VAL A 64 -10.61 31.29 -1.32
N ASP A 65 -10.91 32.41 -1.96
CA ASP A 65 -12.30 32.85 -2.21
C ASP A 65 -13.06 31.83 -3.08
N LEU A 66 -12.44 31.33 -4.15
CA LEU A 66 -13.03 30.30 -5.04
C LEU A 66 -13.29 28.99 -4.29
N VAL A 67 -12.32 28.53 -3.50
CA VAL A 67 -12.48 27.32 -2.68
C VAL A 67 -13.60 27.51 -1.66
N ASN A 68 -13.61 28.60 -0.91
CA ASN A 68 -14.64 28.90 0.08
C ASN A 68 -16.03 29.09 -0.54
N ALA A 69 -16.11 29.66 -1.73
CA ALA A 69 -17.36 29.74 -2.48
C ALA A 69 -17.89 28.34 -2.84
N SER A 70 -17.01 27.43 -3.30
CA SER A 70 -17.37 26.03 -3.55
C SER A 70 -17.88 25.33 -2.29
N LEU A 71 -17.18 25.49 -1.16
CA LEU A 71 -17.54 24.88 0.12
C LEU A 71 -18.87 25.43 0.66
N SER A 72 -19.08 26.75 0.64
CA SER A 72 -20.29 27.39 1.16
C SER A 72 -21.53 27.14 0.30
N GLN A 73 -21.36 27.06 -1.02
CA GLN A 73 -22.46 26.77 -1.95
C GLN A 73 -22.80 25.27 -2.02
N GLY A 74 -21.92 24.41 -1.54
CA GLY A 74 -22.04 22.94 -1.69
C GLY A 74 -21.99 22.52 -3.17
N SER A 75 -21.11 23.15 -3.95
CA SER A 75 -21.00 22.89 -5.39
C SER A 75 -19.55 22.83 -5.85
N MET A 76 -19.30 21.97 -6.83
CA MET A 76 -18.02 21.83 -7.55
C MET A 76 -18.14 22.20 -9.04
N ASP A 77 -19.06 23.06 -9.40
CA ASP A 77 -19.30 23.44 -10.80
C ASP A 77 -18.10 24.18 -11.40
N GLY A 78 -17.95 24.10 -12.72
CA GLY A 78 -16.86 24.74 -13.47
C GLY A 78 -15.53 23.98 -13.54
N VAL A 79 -15.34 22.93 -12.73
CA VAL A 79 -14.08 22.14 -12.70
C VAL A 79 -14.29 20.62 -12.85
N LYS A 80 -15.38 20.22 -13.49
CA LYS A 80 -15.83 18.82 -13.59
C LYS A 80 -15.33 18.08 -14.84
N LEU A 81 -14.80 18.79 -15.84
CA LEU A 81 -14.27 18.17 -17.07
C LEU A 81 -12.95 17.47 -16.77
N ALA A 82 -12.80 16.25 -17.26
CA ALA A 82 -11.57 15.48 -17.23
C ALA A 82 -11.03 15.18 -18.63
N ASP A 83 -9.75 15.48 -18.88
CA ASP A 83 -9.04 14.98 -20.04
C ASP A 83 -8.47 13.59 -19.69
N ILE A 84 -8.96 12.55 -20.38
CA ILE A 84 -8.48 11.18 -20.20
C ILE A 84 -7.26 10.95 -21.08
N ILE A 85 -6.15 10.56 -20.45
CA ILE A 85 -4.97 10.06 -21.16
C ILE A 85 -4.89 8.54 -20.96
N PRO A 86 -5.03 7.75 -22.03
CA PRO A 86 -4.86 6.31 -21.94
C PRO A 86 -3.38 5.96 -21.77
N LEU A 87 -3.04 5.33 -20.63
CA LEU A 87 -1.69 4.84 -20.35
C LEU A 87 -1.64 3.32 -20.45
N LEU A 88 -0.71 2.78 -21.22
CA LEU A 88 -0.50 1.34 -21.34
C LEU A 88 -0.07 0.76 -19.98
N LYS A 89 -0.72 -0.32 -19.56
CA LYS A 89 -0.48 -0.95 -18.22
C LYS A 89 0.92 -1.57 -18.08
N GLY A 90 1.61 -1.80 -19.19
CA GLY A 90 2.98 -2.30 -19.22
C GLY A 90 3.57 -2.23 -20.63
N ASP A 91 4.86 -1.96 -20.74
CA ASP A 91 5.56 -1.75 -22.01
C ASP A 91 5.49 -2.93 -22.99
N SER A 92 5.24 -4.13 -22.48
CA SER A 92 5.12 -5.36 -23.28
C SER A 92 3.70 -5.69 -23.73
N MET A 93 2.71 -4.87 -23.35
CA MET A 93 1.31 -5.10 -23.71
C MET A 93 1.00 -4.57 -25.12
N ASP A 94 0.12 -5.28 -25.83
CA ASP A 94 -0.32 -4.89 -27.16
C ASP A 94 -1.13 -3.60 -27.11
N PRO A 95 -0.67 -2.51 -27.78
CA PRO A 95 -1.36 -1.22 -27.80
C PRO A 95 -2.65 -1.22 -28.64
N ASN A 96 -2.93 -2.26 -29.42
CA ASN A 96 -4.16 -2.39 -30.18
C ASN A 96 -5.35 -2.92 -29.33
N ILE A 97 -5.07 -3.37 -28.12
CA ILE A 97 -6.09 -3.92 -27.20
C ILE A 97 -6.45 -2.87 -26.15
N LEU A 98 -7.65 -2.30 -26.22
CA LEU A 98 -8.12 -1.24 -25.31
C LEU A 98 -8.06 -1.64 -23.82
N LYS A 99 -8.30 -2.90 -23.48
CA LYS A 99 -8.19 -3.43 -22.10
C LYS A 99 -6.79 -3.29 -21.48
N ASN A 100 -5.77 -3.11 -22.31
CA ASN A 100 -4.38 -2.91 -21.88
C ASN A 100 -4.08 -1.49 -21.41
N PHE A 101 -5.02 -0.56 -21.56
CA PHE A 101 -4.85 0.81 -21.10
C PHE A 101 -5.53 1.08 -19.76
N ARG A 102 -4.94 2.02 -18.99
CA ARG A 102 -5.56 2.67 -17.84
C ARG A 102 -6.03 4.06 -18.26
N PRO A 103 -7.32 4.41 -18.05
CA PRO A 103 -7.79 5.77 -18.31
C PRO A 103 -7.38 6.69 -17.15
N VAL A 104 -6.32 7.48 -17.34
CA VAL A 104 -5.89 8.44 -16.31
C VAL A 104 -6.57 9.78 -16.55
N SER A 105 -7.36 10.22 -15.57
CA SER A 105 -8.09 11.49 -15.60
C SER A 105 -7.18 12.65 -15.22
N ASN A 106 -6.89 13.54 -16.15
CA ASN A 106 -6.25 14.81 -15.87
C ASN A 106 -7.32 15.84 -15.48
N LEU A 107 -7.38 16.14 -14.19
CA LEU A 107 -8.26 17.17 -13.63
C LEU A 107 -7.50 18.49 -13.51
N THR A 108 -8.25 19.59 -13.52
CA THR A 108 -7.71 20.94 -13.38
C THR A 108 -7.00 21.14 -12.05
N PHE A 109 -6.02 22.03 -12.00
CA PHE A 109 -5.30 22.40 -10.79
C PHE A 109 -6.24 22.90 -9.69
N LEU A 110 -7.13 23.83 -10.03
CA LEU A 110 -8.12 24.37 -9.09
C LEU A 110 -9.06 23.28 -8.57
N GLY A 111 -9.53 22.38 -9.45
CA GLY A 111 -10.35 21.23 -9.04
C GLY A 111 -9.66 20.36 -8.02
N LYS A 112 -8.38 20.01 -8.25
CA LYS A 112 -7.57 19.24 -7.29
C LYS A 112 -7.30 19.99 -6.00
N LEU A 113 -7.20 21.32 -6.05
CA LEU A 113 -7.01 22.15 -4.85
C LEU A 113 -8.23 22.10 -3.94
N VAL A 114 -9.43 22.28 -4.51
CA VAL A 114 -10.70 22.12 -3.77
C VAL A 114 -10.81 20.71 -3.19
N GLU A 115 -10.52 19.67 -3.99
CA GLU A 115 -10.55 18.29 -3.50
C GLU A 115 -9.59 18.05 -2.33
N ARG A 116 -8.40 18.69 -2.30
CA ARG A 116 -7.44 18.56 -1.19
C ARG A 116 -7.95 19.17 0.11
N VAL A 117 -8.55 20.36 0.03
CA VAL A 117 -9.18 20.99 1.20
C VAL A 117 -10.28 20.08 1.75
N VAL A 118 -11.17 19.59 0.87
CA VAL A 118 -12.25 18.67 1.27
C VAL A 118 -11.69 17.36 1.82
N LEU A 119 -10.62 16.79 1.24
CA LEU A 119 -9.99 15.60 1.74
C LEU A 119 -9.42 15.79 3.16
N ARG A 120 -8.80 16.94 3.44
CA ARG A 120 -8.29 17.27 4.79
C ARG A 120 -9.45 17.24 5.80
N ARG A 121 -10.58 17.92 5.51
CA ARG A 121 -11.80 17.93 6.36
C ARG A 121 -12.43 16.54 6.50
N LEU A 122 -12.50 15.77 5.40
CA LEU A 122 -13.03 14.39 5.43
C LEU A 122 -12.16 13.47 6.31
N ASN A 123 -10.85 13.53 6.18
CA ASN A 123 -9.95 12.73 7.00
C ASN A 123 -10.04 13.10 8.49
N GLU A 124 -10.20 14.37 8.84
CA GLU A 124 -10.45 14.84 10.20
C GLU A 124 -11.76 14.27 10.74
N HIS A 125 -12.85 14.34 9.96
CA HIS A 125 -14.14 13.77 10.33
C HIS A 125 -14.06 12.25 10.56
N LEU A 126 -13.44 11.50 9.63
CA LEU A 126 -13.26 10.06 9.74
C LEU A 126 -12.43 9.68 10.97
N SER A 127 -11.36 10.43 11.26
CA SER A 127 -10.47 10.14 12.38
C SER A 127 -11.12 10.48 13.72
N ARG A 128 -11.77 11.63 13.82
CA ARG A 128 -12.44 12.10 15.06
C ARG A 128 -13.57 11.15 15.50
N ASN A 129 -14.27 10.56 14.54
CA ASN A 129 -15.40 9.68 14.79
C ASN A 129 -15.08 8.19 14.69
N ASN A 130 -13.80 7.79 14.58
CA ASN A 130 -13.36 6.41 14.44
C ASN A 130 -14.03 5.67 13.25
N LEU A 131 -14.29 6.37 12.15
CA LEU A 131 -14.95 5.84 10.96
C LEU A 131 -13.98 5.20 9.95
N ASN A 132 -12.68 5.20 10.25
CA ASN A 132 -11.69 4.56 9.41
C ASN A 132 -11.81 3.05 9.48
N CYS A 133 -11.67 2.39 8.32
CA CYS A 133 -11.62 0.92 8.25
C CYS A 133 -10.19 0.45 8.59
N PRO A 134 -9.95 -0.26 9.71
CA PRO A 134 -8.61 -0.66 10.11
C PRO A 134 -7.95 -1.64 9.14
N GLU A 135 -8.73 -2.46 8.45
CA GLU A 135 -8.24 -3.48 7.52
C GLU A 135 -7.77 -2.92 6.16
N GLN A 136 -8.18 -1.71 5.80
CA GLN A 136 -7.73 -1.04 4.58
C GLN A 136 -6.48 -0.20 4.87
N SER A 137 -5.40 -0.46 4.14
CA SER A 137 -4.11 0.22 4.34
C SER A 137 -3.80 1.30 3.30
N ALA A 138 -4.47 1.32 2.15
CA ALA A 138 -4.17 2.29 1.12
C ALA A 138 -4.71 3.69 1.45
N TYR A 139 -3.97 4.72 1.02
CA TYR A 139 -4.34 6.14 1.09
C TYR A 139 -4.54 6.67 2.52
N LYS A 140 -3.85 6.10 3.48
CA LYS A 140 -3.88 6.50 4.89
C LYS A 140 -2.50 6.94 5.37
N LYS A 141 -2.49 7.94 6.26
CA LYS A 141 -1.26 8.41 6.92
C LYS A 141 -0.57 7.25 7.65
N HIS A 142 0.74 7.19 7.58
CA HIS A 142 1.59 6.16 8.20
C HIS A 142 1.43 4.73 7.64
N HIS A 143 0.53 4.50 6.70
CA HIS A 143 0.33 3.21 6.04
C HIS A 143 1.11 3.13 4.72
N SER A 144 1.53 1.94 4.35
CA SER A 144 2.21 1.65 3.08
C SER A 144 2.05 0.17 2.71
N THR A 145 2.38 -0.18 1.47
CA THR A 145 2.47 -1.60 1.07
C THR A 145 3.44 -2.37 1.96
N GLU A 146 4.55 -1.75 2.37
CA GLU A 146 5.55 -2.35 3.25
C GLU A 146 4.99 -2.65 4.65
N THR A 147 4.28 -1.70 5.28
CA THR A 147 3.71 -1.92 6.61
C THR A 147 2.68 -3.04 6.60
N LEU A 148 1.83 -3.11 5.57
CA LEU A 148 0.85 -4.18 5.41
C LEU A 148 1.53 -5.54 5.18
N LEU A 149 2.51 -5.60 4.27
CA LEU A 149 3.23 -6.84 4.00
C LEU A 149 4.01 -7.35 5.22
N ILE A 150 4.62 -6.48 6.01
CA ILE A 150 5.28 -6.85 7.28
C ILE A 150 4.27 -7.43 8.27
N ARG A 151 3.06 -6.88 8.37
CA ARG A 151 1.99 -7.45 9.21
C ARG A 151 1.59 -8.84 8.73
N ILE A 152 1.27 -9.00 7.46
CA ILE A 152 0.87 -10.29 6.88
C ILE A 152 1.99 -11.32 7.05
N TRP A 153 3.24 -10.93 6.74
CA TRP A 153 4.41 -11.78 6.88
C TRP A 153 4.63 -12.23 8.32
N ASN A 154 4.48 -11.31 9.27
CA ASN A 154 4.51 -11.62 10.70
C ASN A 154 3.49 -12.69 11.07
N ASP A 155 2.24 -12.52 10.66
CA ASP A 155 1.14 -13.43 11.03
C ASP A 155 1.33 -14.83 10.41
N LEU A 156 1.82 -14.89 9.16
CA LEU A 156 2.17 -16.15 8.49
C LEU A 156 3.32 -16.89 9.18
N LEU A 157 4.36 -16.17 9.60
CA LEU A 157 5.51 -16.76 10.29
C LEU A 157 5.13 -17.25 11.70
N VAL A 158 4.29 -16.50 12.43
CA VAL A 158 3.79 -16.91 13.74
C VAL A 158 2.91 -18.16 13.62
N ALA A 159 2.00 -18.20 12.65
CA ALA A 159 1.18 -19.39 12.41
C ALA A 159 2.02 -20.62 12.05
N ALA A 160 3.05 -20.45 11.21
CA ALA A 160 3.96 -21.54 10.86
C ALA A 160 4.80 -22.04 12.06
N ASP A 161 5.20 -21.14 12.98
CA ASP A 161 5.88 -21.46 14.24
C ASP A 161 4.99 -22.31 15.16
N GLU A 162 3.70 -22.01 15.17
CA GLU A 162 2.67 -22.75 15.93
C GLU A 162 2.21 -24.04 15.23
N LYS A 163 2.92 -24.48 14.19
CA LYS A 163 2.59 -25.68 13.39
C LYS A 163 1.20 -25.61 12.77
N SER A 164 0.76 -24.42 12.43
CA SER A 164 -0.48 -24.14 11.69
C SER A 164 -0.17 -23.83 10.23
N ALA A 165 -1.20 -23.93 9.39
CA ALA A 165 -1.19 -23.42 8.03
C ALA A 165 -2.11 -22.22 7.91
N THR A 166 -1.84 -21.32 6.99
CA THR A 166 -2.73 -20.21 6.66
C THR A 166 -3.12 -20.28 5.19
N VAL A 167 -4.42 -20.43 4.92
CA VAL A 167 -4.94 -20.28 3.56
C VAL A 167 -5.17 -18.80 3.30
N VAL A 168 -4.72 -18.35 2.13
CA VAL A 168 -4.89 -16.96 1.66
C VAL A 168 -5.54 -16.99 0.29
N MET A 169 -6.66 -16.30 0.16
CA MET A 169 -7.37 -16.08 -1.10
C MET A 169 -7.13 -14.63 -1.54
N MET A 170 -6.45 -14.48 -2.69
CA MET A 170 -6.16 -13.19 -3.31
C MET A 170 -7.28 -12.85 -4.28
N LEU A 171 -7.97 -11.73 -4.04
CA LEU A 171 -9.05 -11.25 -4.90
C LEU A 171 -8.55 -10.15 -5.84
N ASP A 172 -8.90 -10.25 -7.12
CA ASP A 172 -8.63 -9.21 -8.12
C ASP A 172 -9.95 -8.58 -8.57
N LEU A 173 -10.07 -7.26 -8.41
CA LEU A 173 -11.23 -6.50 -8.85
C LEU A 173 -10.99 -5.92 -10.25
N SER A 174 -11.97 -6.06 -11.13
CA SER A 174 -11.92 -5.49 -12.47
C SER A 174 -12.50 -4.08 -12.47
N ALA A 175 -11.73 -3.09 -12.95
CA ALA A 175 -12.18 -1.70 -13.15
C ALA A 175 -12.86 -1.08 -11.90
N ALA A 176 -12.36 -1.37 -10.71
CA ALA A 176 -12.99 -1.07 -9.44
C ALA A 176 -13.38 0.42 -9.26
N PHE A 177 -12.52 1.35 -9.67
CA PHE A 177 -12.78 2.80 -9.61
C PHE A 177 -13.83 3.25 -10.64
N ASP A 178 -13.92 2.57 -11.77
CA ASP A 178 -14.76 2.98 -12.90
C ASP A 178 -16.20 2.47 -12.76
N THR A 179 -16.49 1.58 -11.80
CA THR A 179 -17.80 0.94 -11.61
C THR A 179 -18.55 1.42 -10.36
N VAL A 180 -17.98 2.33 -9.57
CA VAL A 180 -18.61 2.87 -8.35
C VAL A 180 -19.97 3.50 -8.68
N ASP A 181 -21.06 3.00 -8.09
CA ASP A 181 -22.39 3.59 -8.23
C ASP A 181 -22.51 4.84 -7.36
N HIS A 182 -22.84 5.99 -8.00
CA HIS A 182 -22.91 7.27 -7.31
C HIS A 182 -24.00 7.33 -6.24
N ASN A 183 -25.17 6.70 -6.48
CA ASN A 183 -26.26 6.76 -5.52
C ASN A 183 -25.98 5.89 -4.30
N LEU A 184 -25.39 4.70 -4.52
CA LEU A 184 -24.97 3.83 -3.44
C LEU A 184 -23.87 4.48 -2.59
N LEU A 185 -22.86 5.09 -3.24
CA LEU A 185 -21.81 5.83 -2.53
C LEU A 185 -22.40 7.00 -1.71
N LEU A 186 -23.31 7.79 -2.28
CA LEU A 186 -23.96 8.88 -1.56
C LEU A 186 -24.78 8.38 -0.38
N ASN A 187 -25.46 7.25 -0.50
CA ASN A 187 -26.18 6.64 0.61
C ASN A 187 -25.23 6.19 1.74
N ILE A 188 -24.07 5.62 1.39
CA ILE A 188 -23.02 5.25 2.38
C ILE A 188 -22.50 6.52 3.07
N LEU A 189 -22.16 7.56 2.31
CA LEU A 189 -21.68 8.84 2.85
C LEU A 189 -22.71 9.46 3.79
N GLU A 190 -23.98 9.37 3.43
CA GLU A 190 -25.06 9.90 4.27
C GLU A 190 -25.28 9.06 5.53
N LYS A 191 -25.46 7.75 5.41
CA LYS A 191 -25.91 6.90 6.52
C LYS A 191 -24.79 6.38 7.38
N GLU A 192 -23.68 5.93 6.76
CA GLU A 192 -22.58 5.28 7.47
C GLU A 192 -21.44 6.24 7.83
N ILE A 193 -21.31 7.37 7.12
CA ILE A 193 -20.28 8.38 7.39
C ILE A 193 -20.87 9.62 8.07
N GLY A 194 -22.20 9.82 7.97
CA GLY A 194 -22.89 10.90 8.65
C GLY A 194 -22.82 12.25 7.92
N LEU A 195 -22.53 12.27 6.61
CA LEU A 195 -22.53 13.50 5.84
C LEU A 195 -23.96 14.00 5.63
N ARG A 196 -24.20 15.28 5.91
CA ARG A 196 -25.52 15.92 5.85
C ARG A 196 -25.43 17.30 5.20
N GLY A 197 -26.60 17.87 4.94
CA GLY A 197 -26.72 19.28 4.56
C GLY A 197 -25.82 19.69 3.42
N ASN A 198 -25.06 20.75 3.63
CA ASN A 198 -24.21 21.35 2.61
C ASN A 198 -23.03 20.44 2.21
N VAL A 199 -22.50 19.65 3.16
CA VAL A 199 -21.42 18.69 2.88
C VAL A 199 -21.92 17.60 1.93
N LEU A 200 -23.05 16.97 2.19
CA LEU A 200 -23.62 15.96 1.31
C LEU A 200 -23.98 16.52 -0.07
N LYS A 201 -24.49 17.74 -0.12
CA LYS A 201 -24.75 18.47 -1.37
C LYS A 201 -23.48 18.62 -2.19
N TRP A 202 -22.36 18.99 -1.56
CA TRP A 202 -21.07 19.13 -2.23
C TRP A 202 -20.58 17.80 -2.83
N PHE A 203 -20.62 16.69 -2.06
CA PHE A 203 -20.25 15.37 -2.58
C PHE A 203 -21.19 14.91 -3.70
N THR A 204 -22.46 15.27 -3.65
CA THR A 204 -23.40 15.03 -4.74
C THR A 204 -22.99 15.80 -6.00
N SER A 205 -22.64 17.08 -5.85
CA SER A 205 -22.11 17.90 -6.95
C SER A 205 -20.78 17.35 -7.49
N PHE A 206 -19.88 16.88 -6.60
CA PHE A 206 -18.61 16.28 -6.99
C PHE A 206 -18.79 15.04 -7.88
N LEU A 207 -19.75 14.18 -7.57
CA LEU A 207 -19.98 12.92 -8.30
C LEU A 207 -20.82 13.12 -9.57
N LYS A 208 -21.86 13.95 -9.51
CA LYS A 208 -22.86 14.12 -10.60
C LYS A 208 -22.48 15.24 -11.56
N GLY A 209 -22.90 15.08 -12.83
CA GLY A 209 -22.71 16.12 -13.87
C GLY A 209 -21.26 16.27 -14.32
N ARG A 210 -20.42 15.24 -14.11
CA ARG A 210 -19.05 15.21 -14.64
C ARG A 210 -19.04 14.79 -16.09
N SER A 211 -18.14 15.38 -16.87
CA SER A 211 -17.85 14.94 -18.23
C SER A 211 -16.37 14.58 -18.40
N GLN A 212 -16.12 13.76 -19.39
CA GLN A 212 -14.77 13.38 -19.80
C GLN A 212 -14.63 13.35 -21.31
N ARG A 213 -13.42 13.58 -21.79
CA ARG A 213 -13.04 13.40 -23.19
C ARG A 213 -11.66 12.74 -23.26
N ILE A 214 -11.43 11.96 -24.30
CA ILE A 214 -10.12 11.33 -24.53
C ILE A 214 -9.23 12.32 -25.27
N ARG A 215 -7.98 12.46 -24.79
CA ARG A 215 -6.94 13.29 -25.42
C ARG A 215 -5.79 12.43 -25.89
N LEU A 216 -5.45 12.54 -27.19
CA LEU A 216 -4.28 11.91 -27.82
C LEU A 216 -3.48 12.99 -28.53
N GLY A 217 -2.40 13.45 -27.92
CA GLY A 217 -1.62 14.59 -28.40
C GLY A 217 -2.46 15.87 -28.47
N SER A 218 -2.60 16.44 -29.68
CA SER A 218 -3.43 17.63 -29.94
C SER A 218 -4.90 17.32 -30.21
N THR A 219 -5.28 16.06 -30.44
CA THR A 219 -6.65 15.64 -30.79
C THR A 219 -7.45 15.28 -29.53
N THR A 220 -8.71 15.71 -29.49
CA THR A 220 -9.67 15.37 -28.42
C THR A 220 -10.92 14.77 -29.01
N SER A 221 -11.51 13.79 -28.33
CA SER A 221 -12.84 13.29 -28.63
C SER A 221 -13.93 14.28 -28.20
N ASP A 222 -15.18 13.98 -28.56
CA ASP A 222 -16.36 14.61 -27.97
C ASP A 222 -16.42 14.35 -26.45
N GLU A 223 -17.12 15.23 -25.74
CA GLU A 223 -17.38 15.08 -24.32
C GLU A 223 -18.47 14.04 -24.04
N ILE A 224 -18.23 13.17 -23.07
CA ILE A 224 -19.17 12.16 -22.62
C ILE A 224 -19.48 12.37 -21.16
N LEU A 225 -20.77 12.37 -20.79
CA LEU A 225 -21.22 12.47 -19.41
C LEU A 225 -20.92 11.16 -18.65
N ILE A 226 -20.30 11.28 -17.47
CA ILE A 226 -19.99 10.16 -16.57
C ILE A 226 -21.22 9.89 -15.69
N LYS A 227 -21.72 8.65 -15.71
CA LYS A 227 -22.89 8.21 -14.92
C LYS A 227 -22.50 7.43 -13.65
N PHE A 228 -21.30 6.87 -13.61
CA PHE A 228 -20.76 6.04 -12.52
C PHE A 228 -19.23 6.12 -12.53
N GLY A 229 -18.62 5.63 -11.46
CA GLY A 229 -17.18 5.67 -11.27
C GLY A 229 -16.69 6.94 -10.57
N VAL A 230 -15.47 6.86 -10.04
CA VAL A 230 -14.71 8.00 -9.51
C VAL A 230 -13.49 8.23 -10.39
N PRO A 231 -13.14 9.50 -10.73
CA PRO A 231 -12.06 9.75 -11.70
C PRO A 231 -10.72 9.18 -11.23
N GLN A 232 -10.07 8.35 -12.04
CA GLN A 232 -8.71 7.85 -11.78
C GLN A 232 -7.70 8.99 -11.96
N GLY A 233 -7.34 9.66 -10.87
CA GLY A 233 -6.51 10.87 -10.84
C GLY A 233 -7.12 11.99 -10.00
N SER A 234 -8.33 11.79 -9.50
CA SER A 234 -8.94 12.61 -8.45
C SER A 234 -8.21 12.42 -7.12
N VAL A 235 -8.18 13.47 -6.31
CA VAL A 235 -7.61 13.45 -4.96
C VAL A 235 -8.55 12.71 -3.99
N LEU A 236 -9.86 12.86 -4.15
CA LEU A 236 -10.88 12.22 -3.32
C LEU A 236 -11.20 10.78 -3.73
N GLY A 237 -11.06 10.46 -5.03
CA GLY A 237 -11.41 9.15 -5.58
C GLY A 237 -10.92 7.96 -4.75
N PRO A 238 -9.65 7.90 -4.35
CA PRO A 238 -9.10 6.81 -3.55
C PRO A 238 -9.79 6.62 -2.19
N VAL A 239 -10.04 7.69 -1.45
CA VAL A 239 -10.71 7.61 -0.14
C VAL A 239 -12.18 7.27 -0.31
N LEU A 240 -12.86 7.83 -1.31
CA LEU A 240 -14.25 7.49 -1.61
C LEU A 240 -14.42 6.02 -1.99
N PHE A 241 -13.47 5.45 -2.75
CA PHE A 241 -13.46 4.03 -3.03
C PHE A 241 -13.30 3.18 -1.75
N ASN A 242 -12.38 3.56 -0.86
CA ASN A 242 -12.22 2.88 0.43
C ASN A 242 -13.49 2.91 1.28
N LEU A 243 -14.23 4.02 1.26
CA LEU A 243 -15.52 4.14 1.95
C LEU A 243 -16.59 3.30 1.28
N TYR A 244 -16.59 3.25 -0.06
CA TYR A 244 -17.54 2.45 -0.83
C TYR A 244 -17.46 0.97 -0.51
N ILE A 245 -16.24 0.43 -0.37
CA ILE A 245 -16.02 -0.99 -0.14
C ILE A 245 -16.01 -1.39 1.35
N ARG A 246 -16.18 -0.46 2.29
CA ARG A 246 -15.95 -0.69 3.72
C ARG A 246 -16.74 -1.85 4.34
N SER A 247 -17.94 -2.11 3.85
CA SER A 247 -18.80 -3.16 4.41
C SER A 247 -18.32 -4.59 4.10
N ILE A 248 -17.47 -4.79 3.06
CA ILE A 248 -16.91 -6.12 2.73
C ILE A 248 -16.12 -6.72 3.91
N TYR A 249 -15.40 -5.88 4.65
CA TYR A 249 -14.58 -6.32 5.77
C TYR A 249 -15.41 -6.97 6.88
N ARG A 250 -16.60 -6.42 7.15
CA ARG A 250 -17.54 -7.01 8.11
C ARG A 250 -18.08 -8.35 7.60
N HIS A 251 -18.53 -8.43 6.35
CA HIS A 251 -19.08 -9.66 5.78
C HIS A 251 -18.08 -10.82 5.80
N VAL A 252 -16.82 -10.55 5.48
CA VAL A 252 -15.77 -11.57 5.53
C VAL A 252 -15.48 -12.01 6.97
N ARG A 253 -15.47 -11.09 7.94
CA ARG A 253 -15.31 -11.45 9.37
C ARG A 253 -16.47 -12.30 9.89
N GLU A 254 -17.69 -12.00 9.49
CA GLU A 254 -18.88 -12.81 9.82
C GLU A 254 -18.76 -14.26 9.30
N CYS A 255 -18.02 -14.48 8.21
CA CYS A 255 -17.68 -15.82 7.71
C CYS A 255 -16.57 -16.51 8.50
N GLY A 256 -15.98 -15.88 9.51
CA GLY A 256 -14.87 -16.41 10.31
C GLY A 256 -13.51 -16.35 9.63
N PHE A 257 -13.32 -15.38 8.71
CA PHE A 257 -12.05 -15.09 8.04
C PHE A 257 -11.56 -13.69 8.42
N SER A 258 -10.26 -13.50 8.37
CA SER A 258 -9.65 -12.16 8.38
C SER A 258 -9.49 -11.67 6.94
N ILE A 259 -9.52 -10.34 6.76
CA ILE A 259 -9.32 -9.71 5.47
C ILE A 259 -8.40 -8.51 5.63
N GLN A 260 -7.50 -8.31 4.68
CA GLN A 260 -6.63 -7.15 4.58
C GLN A 260 -6.73 -6.57 3.17
N GLY A 261 -6.80 -5.24 3.07
CA GLY A 261 -6.92 -4.54 1.79
C GLY A 261 -5.83 -3.50 1.58
N TYR A 262 -5.43 -3.35 0.33
CA TYR A 262 -4.62 -2.23 -0.16
C TYR A 262 -5.23 -1.72 -1.48
N ALA A 263 -6.03 -0.67 -1.41
CA ALA A 263 -6.88 -0.20 -2.51
C ALA A 263 -7.85 -1.30 -2.99
N ASP A 264 -7.71 -1.71 -4.24
CA ASP A 264 -8.49 -2.77 -4.87
C ASP A 264 -7.94 -4.19 -4.62
N ASP A 265 -6.70 -4.32 -4.16
CA ASP A 265 -6.11 -5.61 -3.79
C ASP A 265 -6.60 -6.06 -2.40
N HIS A 266 -7.29 -7.20 -2.34
CA HIS A 266 -7.82 -7.78 -1.10
C HIS A 266 -7.30 -9.20 -0.87
N GLN A 267 -7.03 -9.51 0.39
CA GLN A 267 -6.52 -10.80 0.83
C GLN A 267 -7.40 -11.32 1.97
N ILE A 268 -8.08 -12.43 1.74
CA ILE A 268 -8.90 -13.11 2.74
C ILE A 268 -8.08 -14.27 3.29
N MET A 269 -7.96 -14.35 4.61
CA MET A 269 -7.04 -15.28 5.26
C MET A 269 -7.72 -16.06 6.37
N LYS A 270 -7.32 -17.32 6.54
CA LYS A 270 -7.70 -18.15 7.68
C LYS A 270 -6.56 -19.09 8.09
N THR A 271 -6.18 -19.02 9.36
CA THR A 271 -5.23 -19.98 9.96
C THR A 271 -5.98 -21.19 10.47
N PHE A 272 -5.42 -22.39 10.26
CA PHE A 272 -6.00 -23.67 10.66
C PHE A 272 -4.91 -24.70 10.99
N LYS A 273 -5.25 -25.70 11.80
CA LYS A 273 -4.38 -26.86 12.03
C LYS A 273 -4.52 -27.88 10.89
N PRO A 274 -3.47 -28.64 10.52
CA PRO A 274 -3.58 -29.67 9.47
C PRO A 274 -4.74 -30.67 9.70
N GLN A 275 -5.08 -30.95 10.95
CA GLN A 275 -6.17 -31.86 11.32
C GLN A 275 -7.57 -31.27 11.03
N GLU A 276 -7.68 -29.94 10.95
CA GLU A 276 -8.93 -29.21 10.67
C GLU A 276 -9.22 -29.08 9.18
N GLN A 277 -8.33 -29.59 8.33
CA GLN A 277 -8.52 -29.60 6.87
C GLN A 277 -9.66 -30.53 6.47
N GLY A 278 -10.08 -30.42 5.22
CA GLY A 278 -11.07 -31.33 4.65
C GLY A 278 -12.36 -30.61 4.28
N LEU A 279 -13.49 -31.31 4.36
CA LEU A 279 -14.77 -30.80 3.88
C LEU A 279 -15.19 -29.50 4.60
N VAL A 280 -14.95 -29.41 5.90
CA VAL A 280 -15.33 -28.23 6.70
C VAL A 280 -14.60 -26.97 6.22
N LEU A 281 -13.26 -27.01 6.07
CA LEU A 281 -12.49 -25.88 5.58
C LEU A 281 -12.86 -25.54 4.12
N SER A 282 -13.04 -26.56 3.27
CA SER A 282 -13.46 -26.38 1.89
C SER A 282 -14.83 -25.69 1.81
N THR A 283 -15.80 -26.14 2.59
CA THR A 283 -17.15 -25.54 2.66
C THR A 283 -17.10 -24.11 3.19
N GLN A 284 -16.28 -23.82 4.21
CA GLN A 284 -16.11 -22.47 4.74
C GLN A 284 -15.49 -21.51 3.70
N LEU A 285 -14.46 -21.96 2.98
CA LEU A 285 -13.85 -21.18 1.91
C LEU A 285 -14.84 -20.89 0.78
N GLN A 286 -15.61 -21.92 0.37
CA GLN A 286 -16.67 -21.77 -0.63
C GLN A 286 -17.72 -20.75 -0.17
N SER A 287 -18.24 -20.91 1.03
CA SER A 287 -19.25 -20.00 1.60
C SER A 287 -18.74 -18.56 1.70
N CYS A 288 -17.51 -18.35 2.18
CA CYS A 288 -16.90 -17.02 2.24
C CYS A 288 -16.74 -16.40 0.85
N PHE A 289 -16.33 -17.18 -0.13
CA PHE A 289 -16.20 -16.73 -1.51
C PHE A 289 -17.56 -16.33 -2.10
N ASP A 290 -18.58 -17.17 -1.92
CA ASP A 290 -19.92 -16.92 -2.44
C ASP A 290 -20.55 -15.66 -1.81
N VAL A 291 -20.42 -15.49 -0.49
CA VAL A 291 -20.85 -14.28 0.23
C VAL A 291 -20.12 -13.04 -0.31
N THR A 292 -18.81 -13.15 -0.50
CA THR A 292 -17.98 -12.04 -1.03
C THR A 292 -18.40 -11.69 -2.46
N LYS A 293 -18.64 -12.69 -3.30
CA LYS A 293 -19.06 -12.50 -4.69
C LYS A 293 -20.46 -11.89 -4.78
N ALA A 294 -21.40 -12.34 -3.96
CA ALA A 294 -22.73 -11.77 -3.87
C ALA A 294 -22.68 -10.30 -3.43
N TRP A 295 -21.90 -10.01 -2.38
CA TRP A 295 -21.68 -8.63 -1.93
C TRP A 295 -21.11 -7.74 -3.05
N MET A 296 -20.09 -8.22 -3.79
CA MET A 296 -19.54 -7.47 -4.92
C MET A 296 -20.56 -7.19 -6.01
N ALA A 297 -21.43 -8.16 -6.31
CA ALA A 297 -22.51 -7.96 -7.28
C ALA A 297 -23.50 -6.88 -6.82
N ASP A 298 -23.87 -6.85 -5.53
CA ASP A 298 -24.75 -5.84 -4.94
C ASP A 298 -24.11 -4.43 -5.00
N PHE A 299 -22.78 -4.35 -4.98
CA PHE A 299 -22.00 -3.12 -5.09
C PHE A 299 -21.52 -2.82 -6.52
N TYR A 300 -22.07 -3.48 -7.54
CA TYR A 300 -21.68 -3.32 -8.94
C TYR A 300 -20.18 -3.50 -9.22
N LEU A 301 -19.49 -4.25 -8.37
CA LEU A 301 -18.09 -4.59 -8.53
C LEU A 301 -17.96 -5.96 -9.21
N ALA A 302 -17.05 -6.06 -10.18
CA ALA A 302 -16.81 -7.30 -10.89
C ALA A 302 -15.53 -7.97 -10.36
N MET A 303 -15.69 -9.16 -9.76
CA MET A 303 -14.55 -10.00 -9.40
C MET A 303 -14.01 -10.72 -10.63
N ASN A 304 -12.71 -10.78 -10.76
CA ASN A 304 -12.05 -11.54 -11.81
C ASN A 304 -11.76 -12.96 -11.35
N ASP A 305 -12.72 -13.86 -11.56
CA ASP A 305 -12.61 -15.27 -11.12
C ASP A 305 -11.34 -15.95 -11.68
N SER A 306 -10.93 -15.61 -12.91
CA SER A 306 -9.74 -16.21 -13.55
C SER A 306 -8.41 -15.77 -12.95
N LYS A 307 -8.39 -14.62 -12.24
CA LYS A 307 -7.21 -14.12 -11.55
C LYS A 307 -7.25 -14.36 -10.04
N THR A 308 -8.37 -14.82 -9.50
CA THR A 308 -8.44 -15.22 -8.09
C THR A 308 -7.49 -16.39 -7.85
N GLN A 309 -6.57 -16.22 -6.91
CA GLN A 309 -5.56 -17.22 -6.56
C GLN A 309 -5.72 -17.62 -5.09
N ILE A 310 -5.52 -18.91 -4.82
CA ILE A 310 -5.51 -19.44 -3.46
C ILE A 310 -4.16 -20.10 -3.20
N ILE A 311 -3.55 -19.73 -2.09
CA ILE A 311 -2.30 -20.32 -1.62
C ILE A 311 -2.44 -20.75 -0.16
N VAL A 312 -1.74 -21.82 0.21
CA VAL A 312 -1.60 -22.25 1.60
C VAL A 312 -0.16 -22.07 2.03
N PHE A 313 0.05 -21.29 3.08
CA PHE A 313 1.36 -21.03 3.69
C PHE A 313 1.57 -21.92 4.91
N GLY A 314 2.80 -22.38 5.11
CA GLY A 314 3.17 -23.15 6.30
C GLY A 314 4.57 -23.74 6.19
N SER A 315 5.02 -24.42 7.24
CA SER A 315 6.25 -25.19 7.16
C SER A 315 6.11 -26.36 6.18
N THR A 316 7.21 -26.80 5.57
CA THR A 316 7.22 -27.94 4.65
C THR A 316 6.56 -29.18 5.24
N LYS A 317 6.77 -29.42 6.56
CA LYS A 317 6.13 -30.53 7.26
C LYS A 317 4.61 -30.37 7.25
N VAL A 318 4.11 -29.22 7.65
CA VAL A 318 2.66 -28.91 7.69
C VAL A 318 2.04 -28.98 6.31
N LEU A 319 2.71 -28.42 5.28
CA LEU A 319 2.22 -28.45 3.90
C LEU A 319 2.12 -29.88 3.33
N ASN A 320 3.01 -30.79 3.73
CA ASN A 320 2.95 -32.20 3.34
C ASN A 320 1.80 -32.97 4.02
N GLU A 321 1.36 -32.54 5.19
CA GLU A 321 0.19 -33.11 5.89
C GLU A 321 -1.14 -32.66 5.28
N ILE A 322 -1.14 -31.61 4.43
CA ILE A 322 -2.36 -31.06 3.80
C ILE A 322 -2.69 -31.85 2.54
N SER A 323 -3.79 -32.58 2.57
CA SER A 323 -4.34 -33.32 1.43
C SER A 323 -5.19 -32.47 0.49
N LEU A 324 -5.80 -31.40 0.98
CA LEU A 324 -6.61 -30.47 0.18
C LEU A 324 -5.73 -29.74 -0.84
N LYS A 325 -6.05 -29.88 -2.12
CA LYS A 325 -5.25 -29.31 -3.24
C LYS A 325 -5.96 -28.18 -4.00
N GLY A 326 -7.17 -27.87 -3.61
CA GLY A 326 -7.99 -26.83 -4.23
C GLY A 326 -9.39 -26.81 -3.65
N VAL A 327 -10.13 -25.78 -4.02
CA VAL A 327 -11.52 -25.55 -3.56
C VAL A 327 -12.39 -25.27 -4.77
N ASN A 328 -13.62 -25.77 -4.75
CA ASN A 328 -14.60 -25.49 -5.78
C ASN A 328 -15.22 -24.12 -5.49
N LEU A 329 -14.98 -23.13 -6.36
CA LEU A 329 -15.50 -21.79 -6.22
C LEU A 329 -16.56 -21.54 -7.31
N GLY A 330 -17.81 -21.31 -6.90
CA GLY A 330 -18.87 -20.90 -7.83
C GLY A 330 -19.41 -21.99 -8.76
N GLY A 331 -19.37 -23.26 -8.36
CA GLY A 331 -20.18 -24.34 -8.93
C GLY A 331 -19.48 -25.32 -9.87
N GLN A 332 -18.64 -24.93 -10.81
CA GLN A 332 -18.06 -25.89 -11.76
C GLN A 332 -16.52 -25.87 -11.87
N THR A 333 -15.86 -24.86 -11.36
CA THR A 333 -14.41 -24.70 -11.52
C THR A 333 -13.68 -24.90 -10.20
N THR A 334 -12.85 -25.95 -10.09
CA THR A 334 -11.95 -26.13 -8.95
C THR A 334 -10.75 -25.21 -9.11
N VAL A 335 -10.59 -24.23 -8.22
CA VAL A 335 -9.40 -23.42 -8.11
C VAL A 335 -8.35 -24.19 -7.33
N ARG A 336 -7.30 -24.62 -8.03
CA ARG A 336 -6.16 -25.32 -7.42
C ARG A 336 -5.30 -24.35 -6.62
N PHE A 337 -4.74 -24.82 -5.53
CA PHE A 337 -3.79 -24.04 -4.75
C PHE A 337 -2.49 -23.84 -5.55
N VAL A 338 -2.05 -22.59 -5.60
CA VAL A 338 -0.77 -22.23 -6.20
C VAL A 338 0.35 -22.32 -5.17
N THR A 339 1.58 -22.49 -5.62
CA THR A 339 2.77 -22.55 -4.75
C THR A 339 3.44 -21.21 -4.54
N THR A 340 3.09 -20.22 -5.35
CA THR A 340 3.65 -18.86 -5.29
C THR A 340 2.58 -17.85 -5.73
N VAL A 341 2.45 -16.74 -5.01
CA VAL A 341 1.59 -15.60 -5.35
C VAL A 341 2.39 -14.31 -5.37
N LYS A 342 1.97 -13.36 -6.19
CA LYS A 342 2.50 -12.00 -6.15
C LYS A 342 1.57 -11.12 -5.32
N ASN A 343 2.09 -10.59 -4.22
CA ASN A 343 1.36 -9.74 -3.31
C ASN A 343 2.05 -8.38 -3.17
N LEU A 344 1.38 -7.29 -3.59
CA LEU A 344 1.89 -5.92 -3.53
C LEU A 344 3.36 -5.81 -4.00
N GLY A 345 3.71 -6.51 -5.06
CA GLY A 345 5.04 -6.49 -5.65
C GLY A 345 6.03 -7.54 -5.13
N ILE A 346 5.73 -8.24 -4.04
CA ILE A 346 6.55 -9.34 -3.49
C ILE A 346 6.01 -10.69 -3.96
N GLN A 347 6.88 -11.58 -4.45
CA GLN A 347 6.52 -12.98 -4.69
C GLN A 347 6.67 -13.77 -3.39
N MET A 348 5.57 -14.29 -2.88
CA MET A 348 5.51 -15.08 -1.66
C MET A 348 5.29 -16.54 -2.03
N ASP A 349 6.16 -17.40 -1.58
CA ASP A 349 6.08 -18.86 -1.77
C ASP A 349 5.44 -19.54 -0.55
N ALA A 350 4.76 -20.67 -0.78
CA ALA A 350 4.05 -21.43 0.24
C ALA A 350 4.91 -21.80 1.45
N GLY A 351 6.21 -22.01 1.25
CA GLY A 351 7.18 -22.37 2.30
C GLY A 351 7.80 -21.19 3.03
N LEU A 352 7.39 -19.93 2.73
CA LEU A 352 7.90 -18.73 3.37
C LEU A 352 9.41 -18.52 3.25
N THR A 353 10.00 -18.93 2.10
CA THR A 353 11.45 -18.85 1.85
C THR A 353 11.89 -17.58 1.13
N LEU A 354 11.03 -17.00 0.28
CA LEU A 354 11.29 -15.88 -0.64
C LEU A 354 12.31 -16.21 -1.76
N ASP A 355 12.60 -17.50 -2.00
CA ASP A 355 13.56 -17.91 -3.04
C ASP A 355 13.19 -17.32 -4.41
N ASN A 356 11.95 -17.51 -4.86
CA ASN A 356 11.48 -17.04 -6.16
C ASN A 356 11.58 -15.51 -6.27
N HIS A 357 11.22 -14.78 -5.20
CA HIS A 357 11.30 -13.32 -5.17
C HIS A 357 12.73 -12.83 -5.35
N ILE A 358 13.67 -13.36 -4.58
CA ILE A 358 15.08 -12.94 -4.63
C ILE A 358 15.70 -13.28 -5.98
N MET A 359 15.37 -14.42 -6.57
CA MET A 359 15.89 -14.80 -7.89
C MET A 359 15.35 -13.91 -9.01
N GLU A 360 14.07 -13.54 -8.97
CA GLU A 360 13.50 -12.57 -9.92
C GLU A 360 14.10 -11.17 -9.73
N LEU A 361 14.21 -10.70 -8.49
CA LEU A 361 14.84 -9.43 -8.14
C LEU A 361 16.27 -9.36 -8.69
N LYS A 362 17.06 -10.43 -8.50
CA LYS A 362 18.41 -10.54 -9.04
C LYS A 362 18.42 -10.41 -10.56
N ARG A 363 17.55 -11.16 -11.27
CA ARG A 363 17.46 -11.11 -12.73
C ARG A 363 17.15 -9.69 -13.22
N LYS A 364 16.16 -9.03 -12.61
CA LYS A 364 15.73 -7.65 -12.94
C LYS A 364 16.87 -6.64 -12.70
N CYS A 365 17.50 -6.68 -11.53
CA CYS A 365 18.58 -5.76 -11.17
C CYS A 365 19.80 -5.91 -12.10
N PHE A 366 20.24 -7.13 -12.39
CA PHE A 366 21.35 -7.35 -13.33
C PHE A 366 21.00 -6.97 -14.78
N HIS A 367 19.73 -7.11 -15.19
CA HIS A 367 19.28 -6.60 -16.49
C HIS A 367 19.42 -5.07 -16.56
N THR A 368 18.95 -4.35 -15.54
CA THR A 368 19.08 -2.90 -15.43
C THR A 368 20.54 -2.45 -15.42
N LEU A 369 21.40 -3.11 -14.63
CA LEU A 369 22.83 -2.80 -14.58
C LEU A 369 23.55 -3.02 -15.93
N ARG A 370 23.20 -4.08 -16.68
CA ARG A 370 23.74 -4.29 -18.04
C ARG A 370 23.34 -3.18 -19.00
N ASN A 371 22.12 -2.68 -18.92
CA ASN A 371 21.67 -1.57 -19.75
C ASN A 371 22.38 -0.27 -19.37
N LEU A 372 22.56 -0.01 -18.06
CA LEU A 372 23.33 1.15 -17.58
C LEU A 372 24.80 1.09 -18.01
N ALA A 373 25.42 -0.10 -18.04
CA ALA A 373 26.79 -0.27 -18.50
C ALA A 373 27.00 0.20 -19.93
N LYS A 374 25.99 0.07 -20.82
CA LYS A 374 26.06 0.52 -22.22
C LYS A 374 26.16 2.03 -22.37
N ILE A 375 25.61 2.81 -21.43
CA ILE A 375 25.56 4.27 -21.46
C ILE A 375 26.47 4.91 -20.40
N ARG A 376 27.25 4.11 -19.67
CA ARG A 376 28.07 4.56 -18.55
C ARG A 376 29.03 5.70 -18.94
N PHE A 377 29.63 5.62 -20.13
CA PHE A 377 30.60 6.61 -20.63
C PHE A 377 30.00 8.00 -20.85
N LEU A 378 28.65 8.11 -20.93
CA LEU A 378 27.91 9.38 -21.05
C LEU A 378 27.56 9.99 -19.69
N LEU A 379 27.81 9.29 -18.58
CA LEU A 379 27.33 9.68 -17.27
C LEU A 379 28.49 10.02 -16.32
N SER A 380 28.36 11.12 -15.59
CA SER A 380 29.24 11.38 -14.45
C SER A 380 28.98 10.39 -13.30
N THR A 381 29.94 10.22 -12.41
CA THR A 381 29.81 9.34 -11.23
C THR A 381 28.60 9.72 -10.38
N THR A 382 28.32 11.02 -10.20
CA THR A 382 27.16 11.51 -9.44
C THR A 382 25.83 11.12 -10.11
N GLN A 383 25.71 11.33 -11.43
CA GLN A 383 24.53 10.94 -12.21
C GLN A 383 24.31 9.43 -12.15
N LEU A 384 25.39 8.65 -12.34
CA LEU A 384 25.32 7.19 -12.28
C LEU A 384 24.90 6.70 -10.88
N LYS A 385 25.44 7.30 -9.80
CA LYS A 385 25.02 7.00 -8.42
C LYS A 385 23.52 7.28 -8.24
N THR A 386 23.03 8.41 -8.73
CA THR A 386 21.59 8.76 -8.65
C THR A 386 20.73 7.72 -9.38
N ILE A 387 21.09 7.36 -10.61
CA ILE A 387 20.35 6.39 -11.43
C ILE A 387 20.37 4.99 -10.80
N VAL A 388 21.55 4.53 -10.33
CA VAL A 388 21.69 3.24 -9.66
C VAL A 388 20.87 3.19 -8.37
N ASN A 389 20.87 4.26 -7.57
CA ASN A 389 20.04 4.34 -6.37
C ASN A 389 18.54 4.25 -6.72
N SER A 390 18.09 4.98 -7.73
CA SER A 390 16.68 5.03 -8.12
C SER A 390 16.17 3.74 -8.74
N LEU A 391 16.97 3.06 -9.58
CA LEU A 391 16.52 1.91 -10.37
C LEU A 391 16.89 0.55 -9.78
N VAL A 392 17.93 0.46 -8.95
CA VAL A 392 18.43 -0.82 -8.44
C VAL A 392 18.42 -0.87 -6.91
N ILE A 393 19.01 0.10 -6.21
CA ILE A 393 19.06 0.07 -4.74
C ILE A 393 17.66 0.21 -4.15
N SER A 394 16.79 1.04 -4.74
CA SER A 394 15.39 1.14 -4.33
C SER A 394 14.64 -0.20 -4.37
N CYS A 395 14.97 -1.07 -5.35
CA CYS A 395 14.40 -2.41 -5.43
C CYS A 395 14.92 -3.33 -4.31
N LEU A 396 16.18 -3.17 -3.89
CA LEU A 396 16.75 -3.92 -2.76
C LEU A 396 16.18 -3.47 -1.41
N ASP A 397 15.73 -2.23 -1.31
CA ASP A 397 15.18 -1.65 -0.09
C ASP A 397 13.66 -1.83 0.04
N TYR A 398 12.98 -2.18 -1.05
CA TYR A 398 11.54 -2.39 -1.03
C TYR A 398 11.17 -3.60 -0.19
N CYS A 399 10.44 -3.39 0.89
CA CYS A 399 9.97 -4.42 1.84
C CYS A 399 11.12 -5.31 2.40
N ASN A 400 12.36 -4.81 2.46
CA ASN A 400 13.51 -5.61 2.85
C ASN A 400 13.48 -6.05 4.33
N GLY A 401 12.59 -5.50 5.16
CA GLY A 401 12.31 -6.03 6.50
C GLY A 401 11.86 -7.49 6.50
N MET A 402 11.21 -7.95 5.40
CA MET A 402 10.81 -9.35 5.21
C MET A 402 12.02 -10.29 4.95
N PHE A 403 13.17 -9.74 4.57
CA PHE A 403 14.38 -10.53 4.29
C PHE A 403 15.15 -10.95 5.54
N TYR A 404 14.66 -10.56 6.72
CA TYR A 404 15.27 -11.02 7.96
C TYR A 404 15.12 -12.53 8.13
N GLY A 405 16.23 -13.21 8.44
CA GLY A 405 16.28 -14.65 8.67
C GLY A 405 16.07 -15.53 7.42
N ILE A 406 16.10 -14.98 6.20
CA ILE A 406 16.21 -15.79 4.98
C ILE A 406 17.59 -16.46 4.91
N SER A 407 17.72 -17.49 4.07
CA SER A 407 18.98 -18.26 3.97
C SER A 407 20.19 -17.37 3.62
N ASN A 408 21.35 -17.72 4.16
CA ASN A 408 22.62 -17.04 3.85
C ASN A 408 22.91 -17.00 2.35
N LYS A 409 22.50 -18.03 1.62
CA LYS A 409 22.60 -18.10 0.16
C LYS A 409 21.83 -16.94 -0.49
N LEU A 410 20.64 -16.64 -0.04
CA LEU A 410 19.80 -15.56 -0.59
C LEU A 410 20.36 -14.18 -0.21
N ILE A 411 20.80 -13.99 1.03
CA ILE A 411 21.49 -12.77 1.46
C ILE A 411 22.71 -12.52 0.57
N HIS A 412 23.51 -13.56 0.30
CA HIS A 412 24.65 -13.45 -0.60
C HIS A 412 24.24 -13.03 -2.02
N GLN A 413 23.13 -13.57 -2.57
CA GLN A 413 22.63 -13.13 -3.87
C GLN A 413 22.27 -11.64 -3.91
N LEU A 414 21.65 -11.11 -2.85
CA LEU A 414 21.35 -9.68 -2.73
C LEU A 414 22.64 -8.85 -2.61
N GLN A 415 23.63 -9.33 -1.82
CA GLN A 415 24.92 -8.65 -1.68
C GLN A 415 25.70 -8.58 -3.01
N LEU A 416 25.60 -9.61 -3.85
CA LEU A 416 26.19 -9.58 -5.20
C LEU A 416 25.59 -8.48 -6.08
N ILE A 417 24.29 -8.20 -5.96
CA ILE A 417 23.64 -7.10 -6.69
C ILE A 417 24.21 -5.76 -6.20
N GLN A 418 24.27 -5.57 -4.88
CA GLN A 418 24.78 -4.34 -4.28
C GLN A 418 26.25 -4.10 -4.65
N ASN A 419 27.07 -5.14 -4.61
CA ASN A 419 28.49 -5.06 -5.02
C ASN A 419 28.63 -4.70 -6.50
N ALA A 420 27.76 -5.25 -7.38
CA ALA A 420 27.75 -4.89 -8.79
C ALA A 420 27.36 -3.42 -9.02
N CYS A 421 26.42 -2.89 -8.21
CA CYS A 421 26.08 -1.47 -8.23
C CYS A 421 27.28 -0.59 -7.84
N ALA A 422 27.97 -0.93 -6.75
CA ALA A 422 29.14 -0.20 -6.29
C ALA A 422 30.28 -0.23 -7.34
N LYS A 423 30.55 -1.38 -7.94
CA LYS A 423 31.52 -1.53 -9.05
C LYS A 423 31.16 -0.68 -10.26
N ALA A 424 29.89 -0.66 -10.64
CA ALA A 424 29.43 0.18 -11.73
C ALA A 424 29.71 1.68 -11.47
N ILE A 425 29.54 2.15 -10.25
CA ILE A 425 29.79 3.55 -9.87
C ILE A 425 31.28 3.85 -9.77
N THR A 426 32.06 3.01 -9.07
CA THR A 426 33.48 3.25 -8.77
C THR A 426 34.42 2.89 -9.91
N GLY A 427 33.96 2.16 -10.92
CA GLY A 427 34.78 1.72 -12.02
C GLY A 427 35.68 0.53 -11.76
N LYS A 428 35.49 -0.16 -10.64
CA LYS A 428 36.29 -1.33 -10.25
C LYS A 428 35.96 -2.59 -11.06
N TYR A 429 36.93 -3.51 -11.11
CA TYR A 429 36.84 -4.78 -11.84
C TYR A 429 36.05 -5.84 -11.05
N LYS A 430 35.70 -6.94 -11.73
CA LYS A 430 34.84 -8.01 -11.22
C LYS A 430 35.34 -8.63 -9.91
N HIS A 431 36.65 -8.74 -9.73
CA HIS A 431 37.26 -9.45 -8.60
C HIS A 431 37.67 -8.56 -7.41
N ASP A 432 37.48 -7.24 -7.51
CA ASP A 432 37.85 -6.30 -6.44
C ASP A 432 36.93 -6.46 -5.22
N HIS A 433 37.53 -6.35 -4.03
CA HIS A 433 36.78 -6.27 -2.77
C HIS A 433 36.06 -4.94 -2.65
N MET A 434 34.82 -4.98 -2.11
CA MET A 434 33.91 -3.83 -2.16
C MET A 434 33.60 -3.19 -0.79
N ASN A 435 34.13 -3.73 0.33
CA ASN A 435 33.77 -3.22 1.67
C ASN A 435 34.10 -1.73 1.84
N ASP A 436 35.33 -1.34 1.49
CA ASP A 436 35.76 0.08 1.58
C ASP A 436 34.96 0.99 0.65
N ASP A 437 34.53 0.49 -0.50
CA ASP A 437 33.72 1.26 -1.45
C ASP A 437 32.29 1.43 -0.99
N LEU A 438 31.71 0.42 -0.34
CA LEU A 438 30.39 0.56 0.29
C LEU A 438 30.42 1.63 1.39
N GLU A 439 31.49 1.68 2.20
CA GLU A 439 31.68 2.72 3.22
C GLU A 439 31.83 4.10 2.57
N LYS A 440 32.68 4.27 1.54
CA LYS A 440 32.83 5.53 0.78
C LYS A 440 31.53 5.99 0.13
N LEU A 441 30.68 5.05 -0.30
CA LEU A 441 29.36 5.33 -0.85
C LEU A 441 28.33 5.62 0.24
N HIS A 442 28.67 5.44 1.52
CA HIS A 442 27.77 5.45 2.67
C HIS A 442 26.62 4.43 2.54
N TRP A 443 26.93 3.23 2.07
CA TRP A 443 25.99 2.14 1.91
C TRP A 443 26.22 1.06 2.97
N LEU A 444 25.20 0.81 3.78
CA LEU A 444 25.14 -0.37 4.63
C LEU A 444 25.09 -1.63 3.77
N ASN A 445 25.77 -2.72 4.17
CA ASN A 445 25.60 -4.02 3.52
C ASN A 445 24.18 -4.56 3.71
N ILE A 446 23.80 -5.58 2.96
CA ILE A 446 22.40 -6.09 2.91
C ILE A 446 21.87 -6.44 4.31
N ARG A 447 22.66 -7.13 5.16
CA ARG A 447 22.20 -7.49 6.51
C ARG A 447 21.90 -6.26 7.36
N LYS A 448 22.79 -5.28 7.35
CA LYS A 448 22.64 -4.02 8.08
C LYS A 448 21.47 -3.18 7.52
N ARG A 449 21.21 -3.23 6.20
CA ARG A 449 20.04 -2.58 5.58
C ARG A 449 18.73 -3.19 6.07
N VAL A 450 18.65 -4.51 6.20
CA VAL A 450 17.49 -5.19 6.76
C VAL A 450 17.25 -4.78 8.21
N LEU A 451 18.31 -4.77 9.03
CA LEU A 451 18.21 -4.32 10.44
C LEU A 451 17.85 -2.83 10.55
N PHE A 452 18.40 -1.99 9.68
CA PHE A 452 18.00 -0.58 9.61
C PHE A 452 16.49 -0.41 9.40
N LYS A 453 15.92 -1.20 8.47
CA LYS A 453 14.49 -1.16 8.19
C LYS A 453 13.66 -1.65 9.39
N ILE A 454 14.05 -2.77 9.99
CA ILE A 454 13.38 -3.32 11.16
C ILE A 454 13.43 -2.33 12.32
N GLY A 455 14.59 -1.75 12.61
CA GLY A 455 14.75 -0.74 13.67
C GLY A 455 13.90 0.49 13.41
N LEU A 456 13.86 0.98 12.17
CA LEU A 456 13.03 2.12 11.79
C LEU A 456 11.54 1.84 11.95
N LEU A 457 11.07 0.66 11.54
CA LEU A 457 9.67 0.27 11.70
C LEU A 457 9.31 0.08 13.18
N ALA A 458 10.21 -0.51 13.98
CA ALA A 458 10.03 -0.64 15.42
C ALA A 458 9.94 0.73 16.10
N TYR A 459 10.88 1.65 15.82
CA TYR A 459 10.83 3.02 16.33
C TYR A 459 9.52 3.72 15.98
N LYS A 460 9.09 3.63 14.71
CA LYS A 460 7.83 4.24 14.27
C LYS A 460 6.62 3.63 14.99
N SER A 461 6.60 2.31 15.21
CA SER A 461 5.51 1.63 15.90
C SER A 461 5.41 2.05 17.36
N ILE A 462 6.54 2.21 18.04
CA ILE A 462 6.63 2.62 19.44
C ILE A 462 6.16 4.08 19.63
N ASN A 463 6.48 4.94 18.67
CA ASN A 463 6.20 6.38 18.75
C ASN A 463 4.86 6.78 18.06
N GLY A 464 3.97 5.83 17.76
CA GLY A 464 2.66 6.14 17.16
C GLY A 464 2.73 6.61 15.70
N LEU A 465 3.86 6.40 15.02
CA LEU A 465 4.14 6.82 13.64
C LEU A 465 4.00 5.67 12.62
N ALA A 466 3.40 4.56 13.06
CA ALA A 466 3.07 3.41 12.23
C ALA A 466 1.58 3.06 12.38
N PRO A 467 1.01 2.21 11.52
CA PRO A 467 -0.36 1.73 11.66
C PRO A 467 -0.59 1.00 13.00
N SER A 468 -1.82 1.06 13.53
CA SER A 468 -2.20 0.40 14.78
C SER A 468 -1.87 -1.09 14.77
N TYR A 469 -2.11 -1.76 13.65
CA TYR A 469 -1.81 -3.19 13.51
C TYR A 469 -0.31 -3.56 13.63
N LEU A 470 0.62 -2.62 13.46
CA LEU A 470 2.04 -2.83 13.79
C LEU A 470 2.35 -2.43 15.23
N GLN A 471 1.70 -1.39 15.76
CA GLN A 471 1.86 -0.98 17.16
C GLN A 471 1.41 -2.10 18.11
N GLU A 472 0.29 -2.75 17.82
CA GLU A 472 -0.29 -3.87 18.58
C GLU A 472 0.64 -5.11 18.68
N LEU A 473 1.62 -5.25 17.78
CA LEU A 473 2.60 -6.33 17.83
C LEU A 473 3.61 -6.19 18.97
N PHE A 474 3.67 -5.01 19.60
CA PHE A 474 4.63 -4.71 20.66
C PHE A 474 3.92 -4.50 22.00
N THR A 475 4.36 -5.23 23.00
CA THR A 475 3.93 -5.07 24.39
C THR A 475 5.11 -4.60 25.22
N TYR A 476 4.81 -3.81 26.25
CA TYR A 476 5.82 -3.27 27.15
C TYR A 476 5.91 -4.10 28.42
N SER A 477 7.13 -4.27 28.94
CA SER A 477 7.37 -4.80 30.26
C SER A 477 8.08 -3.76 31.12
N HIS A 478 7.61 -3.60 32.34
CA HIS A 478 8.26 -2.74 33.32
C HIS A 478 9.29 -3.57 34.08
N HIS A 479 10.57 -3.39 33.79
CA HIS A 479 11.67 -3.89 34.61
C HIS A 479 12.40 -2.69 35.25
N GLY A 480 12.06 -2.39 36.49
CA GLY A 480 12.63 -1.25 37.22
C GLY A 480 12.27 0.09 36.55
N HIS A 481 13.25 0.98 36.38
CA HIS A 481 13.05 2.31 35.76
C HIS A 481 13.18 2.33 34.22
N THR A 482 13.38 1.16 33.58
CA THR A 482 13.59 1.09 32.12
C THR A 482 12.42 0.41 31.45
N LEU A 483 11.76 1.12 30.53
CA LEU A 483 10.74 0.56 29.66
C LEU A 483 11.43 -0.30 28.59
N LYS A 484 11.18 -1.60 28.59
CA LYS A 484 11.65 -2.54 27.55
C LYS A 484 10.48 -3.16 26.82
N LEU A 485 10.69 -3.49 25.55
CA LEU A 485 9.74 -4.26 24.78
C LEU A 485 9.82 -5.74 25.19
N MET A 486 8.67 -6.38 25.36
CA MET A 486 8.61 -7.83 25.59
C MET A 486 9.00 -8.58 24.31
N ILE A 487 9.88 -9.57 24.46
CA ILE A 487 10.23 -10.48 23.37
C ILE A 487 9.36 -11.73 23.54
N PRO A 488 8.45 -12.02 22.59
CA PRO A 488 7.60 -13.22 22.69
C PRO A 488 8.44 -14.49 22.66
N SER A 489 8.07 -15.49 23.49
CA SER A 489 8.65 -16.83 23.36
C SER A 489 8.20 -17.46 22.07
N ARG A 490 9.14 -18.03 21.30
CA ARG A 490 8.89 -18.67 20.01
C ARG A 490 9.48 -20.09 20.02
N SER A 491 8.84 -21.00 19.27
CA SER A 491 9.20 -22.40 19.27
C SER A 491 10.25 -22.74 18.20
N SER A 492 10.44 -21.92 17.18
CA SER A 492 11.39 -22.18 16.11
C SER A 492 12.20 -20.96 15.68
N LYS A 493 13.50 -21.18 15.48
CA LYS A 493 14.39 -20.20 14.84
C LYS A 493 14.07 -19.98 13.35
N GLY A 494 13.42 -20.94 12.71
CA GLY A 494 13.12 -20.92 11.28
C GLY A 494 11.95 -20.01 10.89
N PHE A 495 10.98 -19.83 11.78
CA PHE A 495 9.77 -19.05 11.53
C PHE A 495 9.54 -17.99 12.60
N GLY A 496 9.27 -18.38 13.84
CA GLY A 496 8.87 -17.47 14.92
C GLY A 496 9.88 -16.37 15.19
N ASP A 497 11.17 -16.69 15.24
CA ASP A 497 12.24 -15.70 15.43
C ASP A 497 12.38 -14.70 14.28
N ARG A 498 11.93 -15.05 13.07
CA ARG A 498 11.93 -14.17 11.90
C ARG A 498 10.75 -13.17 11.92
N SER A 499 9.73 -13.41 12.73
CA SER A 499 8.56 -12.53 12.81
C SER A 499 8.94 -11.14 13.31
N PHE A 500 8.28 -10.11 12.78
CA PHE A 500 8.52 -8.72 13.19
C PHE A 500 8.22 -8.52 14.68
N SER A 501 7.21 -9.22 15.22
CA SER A 501 6.88 -9.21 16.65
C SER A 501 7.98 -9.81 17.54
N SER A 502 8.92 -10.60 16.98
CA SER A 502 10.07 -11.15 17.71
C SER A 502 11.34 -10.31 17.48
N ILE A 503 11.74 -10.08 16.22
CA ILE A 503 12.98 -9.39 15.91
C ILE A 503 12.90 -7.88 16.22
N GLY A 504 11.73 -7.24 16.02
CA GLY A 504 11.56 -5.82 16.31
C GLY A 504 11.93 -5.47 17.75
N PRO A 505 11.28 -6.09 18.77
CA PRO A 505 11.64 -5.91 20.17
C PRO A 505 13.07 -6.29 20.50
N ARG A 506 13.56 -7.44 19.99
CA ARG A 506 14.93 -7.91 20.25
C ARG A 506 15.95 -6.89 19.77
N PHE A 507 15.87 -6.48 18.53
CA PHE A 507 16.80 -5.51 17.95
C PHE A 507 16.67 -4.11 18.59
N TYR A 508 15.45 -3.63 18.80
CA TYR A 508 15.22 -2.32 19.41
C TYR A 508 15.77 -2.24 20.84
N ASN A 509 15.58 -3.29 21.66
CA ASN A 509 16.13 -3.36 23.01
C ASN A 509 17.66 -3.41 23.04
N ALA A 510 18.31 -3.95 22.00
CA ALA A 510 19.76 -4.01 21.87
C ALA A 510 20.39 -2.68 21.42
N LEU A 511 19.60 -1.73 20.93
CA LEU A 511 20.11 -0.42 20.51
C LEU A 511 20.59 0.40 21.73
N PRO A 512 21.67 1.18 21.60
CA PRO A 512 22.10 2.12 22.61
C PRO A 512 21.01 3.15 22.93
N ASP A 513 21.00 3.63 24.18
CA ASP A 513 20.05 4.65 24.62
C ASP A 513 20.11 5.92 23.77
N SER A 514 21.30 6.31 23.33
CA SER A 514 21.50 7.47 22.45
C SER A 514 20.78 7.35 21.11
N VAL A 515 20.56 6.13 20.61
CA VAL A 515 19.78 5.87 19.40
C VAL A 515 18.29 5.81 19.73
N ARG A 516 17.91 5.06 20.78
CA ARG A 516 16.49 4.87 21.15
C ARG A 516 15.78 6.16 21.56
N LYS A 517 16.50 7.10 22.21
CA LYS A 517 15.97 8.39 22.71
C LYS A 517 15.98 9.51 21.66
N SER A 518 16.05 9.18 20.37
CA SER A 518 15.95 10.17 19.30
C SER A 518 14.56 10.82 19.28
N ASP A 519 14.51 12.14 19.20
CA ASP A 519 13.26 12.93 19.24
C ASP A 519 12.49 12.89 17.92
N THR A 520 13.21 12.73 16.79
CA THR A 520 12.61 12.73 15.45
C THR A 520 13.00 11.48 14.66
N VAL A 521 12.17 11.15 13.66
CA VAL A 521 12.45 10.03 12.74
C VAL A 521 13.78 10.22 12.02
N ASP A 522 14.10 11.44 11.63
CA ASP A 522 15.32 11.70 10.85
C ASP A 522 16.58 11.64 11.73
N GLN A 523 16.51 12.10 12.99
CA GLN A 523 17.55 11.89 13.98
C GLN A 523 17.75 10.38 14.25
N PHE A 524 16.67 9.63 14.45
CA PHE A 524 16.73 8.17 14.63
C PHE A 524 17.40 7.47 13.44
N LYS A 525 17.00 7.81 12.20
CA LYS A 525 17.62 7.25 10.99
C LYS A 525 19.12 7.51 10.93
N SER A 526 19.55 8.74 11.23
CA SER A 526 20.95 9.13 11.21
C SER A 526 21.74 8.37 12.27
N SER A 527 21.27 8.37 13.52
CA SER A 527 21.92 7.70 14.65
C SER A 527 21.96 6.17 14.46
N LEU A 528 20.86 5.56 13.99
CA LEU A 528 20.79 4.13 13.69
C LEU A 528 21.76 3.74 12.57
N LYS A 529 21.83 4.55 11.51
CA LYS A 529 22.76 4.30 10.40
C LYS A 529 24.21 4.36 10.86
N THR A 530 24.58 5.36 11.65
CA THR A 530 25.92 5.50 12.24
C THR A 530 26.26 4.31 13.13
N TYR A 531 25.34 3.91 14.01
CA TYR A 531 25.50 2.74 14.87
C TYR A 531 25.76 1.47 14.06
N LEU A 532 24.94 1.20 13.03
CA LEU A 532 25.09 0.03 12.18
C LEU A 532 26.39 0.05 11.36
N PHE A 533 26.92 1.21 10.98
CA PHE A 533 28.23 1.28 10.33
C PHE A 533 29.36 0.87 11.29
N GLY A 534 29.25 1.21 12.56
CA GLY A 534 30.24 0.86 13.59
C GLY A 534 30.26 -0.62 13.97
N LEU A 535 29.23 -1.41 13.66
CA LEU A 535 29.17 -2.84 13.98
C LEU A 535 29.99 -3.67 12.99
N SER A 536 30.71 -4.69 13.47
CA SER A 536 31.27 -5.75 12.66
C SER A 536 30.17 -6.72 12.19
N ASP A 537 30.48 -7.55 11.18
CA ASP A 537 29.53 -8.59 10.72
C ASP A 537 29.27 -9.65 11.79
N GLU A 538 30.23 -9.88 12.69
CA GLU A 538 30.12 -10.80 13.82
C GLU A 538 29.18 -10.25 14.91
N GLU A 539 29.30 -8.97 15.24
CA GLU A 539 28.38 -8.28 16.15
C GLU A 539 26.95 -8.25 15.59
N VAL A 540 26.80 -8.00 14.29
CA VAL A 540 25.50 -8.07 13.62
C VAL A 540 24.90 -9.48 13.73
N ALA A 541 25.70 -10.54 13.59
CA ALA A 541 25.23 -11.92 13.74
C ALA A 541 24.83 -12.25 15.20
N ASN A 542 25.43 -11.62 16.19
CA ASN A 542 25.13 -11.84 17.62
C ASN A 542 23.91 -11.06 18.12
N ILE A 543 23.60 -9.92 17.52
CA ILE A 543 22.39 -9.13 17.84
C ILE A 543 21.13 -9.83 17.31
N VAL A 544 21.30 -10.64 16.30
CA VAL A 544 20.30 -11.28 15.48
C VAL A 544 20.21 -12.78 15.74
#